data_3f8fe9cfd4527e3966e64bfb323e7aaf
#
_entry.id   3f8fe9cfd4527e3966e64bfb323e7aaf
#
_cell.length_a   1.000
_cell.length_b   1.000
_cell.length_c   1.000
_cell.angle_alpha   90.00
_cell.angle_beta   90.00
_cell.angle_gamma   90.00
#
_symmetry.space_group_name_H-M   'P 1'
#
loop_
_entity.id
_entity.type
_entity.pdbx_description
1 polymer ?
#
loop_
_entity_poly.entity_id
_entity_poly.type
_entity_poly.pdbx_seq_one_letter_code
_entity_poly.pdbx_strand_id
1 'polypeptide(L)'
;MKPMPLLLFIALAGATSSSFVHAASNNAALVGAWRLSGTVEQVLIVTPDYWSHTWFEHDKHAFIRTQGGSYTIAGDSASIRIQFDSKDRTEVGKHSSVKVAVSGDSLTLTDAGGVRQVWVRVDDGKGPLAGTWRITGRHTNGTFSAMPLRARRTLKILSGTWFQWIAINVETGEFSGTGGGTYTFKDGKYVEHIGFFSRDNSRVGASLEFSGEVTGDTWRHRGRSSKGDPLDETWSRFNGATP
;
A
#
# COMPACT_ATOMS: atom_id res chain seq x y z
N MET A 1 14.29 -77.94 -6.00
CA MET A 1 14.46 -76.62 -5.40
C MET A 1 14.35 -75.58 -6.53
N LYS A 2 13.25 -74.81 -6.56
CA LYS A 2 13.07 -73.75 -7.55
C LYS A 2 13.45 -72.42 -6.89
N PRO A 3 14.15 -71.51 -7.57
CA PRO A 3 14.44 -70.19 -7.01
C PRO A 3 13.23 -69.27 -7.15
N MET A 4 12.94 -68.50 -6.06
CA MET A 4 11.92 -67.49 -5.94
C MET A 4 12.43 -66.16 -6.56
N PRO A 5 11.60 -65.40 -7.30
CA PRO A 5 12.07 -64.11 -7.87
C PRO A 5 11.97 -62.99 -6.78
N LEU A 6 13.04 -62.18 -6.73
CA LEU A 6 13.21 -60.99 -5.91
C LEU A 6 12.40 -59.85 -6.52
N LEU A 7 11.36 -59.36 -5.82
CA LEU A 7 10.58 -58.17 -6.20
C LEU A 7 11.34 -56.91 -5.78
N LEU A 8 11.78 -56.16 -6.77
CA LEU A 8 12.41 -54.84 -6.60
C LEU A 8 11.32 -53.77 -6.45
N PHE A 9 11.14 -53.22 -5.23
CA PHE A 9 10.32 -52.05 -5.01
C PHE A 9 11.06 -50.78 -5.41
N ILE A 10 10.64 -50.14 -6.51
CA ILE A 10 11.09 -48.79 -6.87
C ILE A 10 10.23 -47.80 -6.07
N ALA A 11 10.80 -47.15 -5.08
CA ALA A 11 10.19 -46.03 -4.40
C ALA A 11 10.32 -44.78 -5.28
N LEU A 12 9.20 -44.35 -5.85
CA LEU A 12 9.11 -43.07 -6.55
C LEU A 12 9.07 -41.96 -5.53
N ALA A 13 10.18 -41.25 -5.30
CA ALA A 13 10.21 -40.04 -4.48
C ALA A 13 9.54 -38.91 -5.27
N GLY A 14 8.26 -38.65 -4.96
CA GLY A 14 7.54 -37.46 -5.43
C GLY A 14 8.07 -36.22 -4.73
N ALA A 15 8.89 -35.44 -5.41
CA ALA A 15 9.26 -34.10 -4.95
C ALA A 15 8.04 -33.17 -5.05
N THR A 16 7.44 -32.84 -3.93
CA THR A 16 6.28 -31.93 -3.86
C THR A 16 6.73 -30.49 -4.05
N SER A 17 6.38 -29.89 -5.17
CA SER A 17 6.52 -28.47 -5.53
C SER A 17 5.53 -27.57 -4.78
N SER A 18 5.41 -27.73 -3.46
CA SER A 18 4.42 -26.99 -2.63
C SER A 18 4.85 -25.56 -2.28
N SER A 19 6.11 -25.19 -2.44
CA SER A 19 6.66 -23.92 -1.93
C SER A 19 6.22 -22.67 -2.73
N PHE A 20 6.06 -22.79 -4.05
CA PHE A 20 5.70 -21.63 -4.88
C PHE A 20 4.23 -21.24 -4.78
N VAL A 21 3.33 -22.19 -4.64
CA VAL A 21 1.89 -21.94 -4.52
C VAL A 21 1.57 -21.27 -3.17
N HIS A 22 2.31 -21.61 -2.10
CA HIS A 22 2.10 -21.03 -0.77
C HIS A 22 2.56 -19.56 -0.69
N ALA A 23 3.66 -19.18 -1.31
CA ALA A 23 4.15 -17.81 -1.34
C ALA A 23 3.21 -16.87 -2.11
N ALA A 24 2.68 -17.30 -3.25
CA ALA A 24 1.72 -16.52 -4.03
C ALA A 24 0.38 -16.34 -3.29
N SER A 25 -0.09 -17.37 -2.55
CA SER A 25 -1.32 -17.29 -1.77
C SER A 25 -1.19 -16.34 -0.57
N ASN A 26 -0.03 -16.30 0.10
CA ASN A 26 0.21 -15.41 1.22
C ASN A 26 0.26 -13.93 0.79
N ASN A 27 0.86 -13.62 -0.35
CA ASN A 27 0.89 -12.25 -0.87
C ASN A 27 -0.53 -11.75 -1.19
N ALA A 28 -1.33 -12.54 -1.91
CA ALA A 28 -2.71 -12.17 -2.22
C ALA A 28 -3.58 -12.01 -0.96
N ALA A 29 -3.38 -12.86 0.06
CA ALA A 29 -4.12 -12.77 1.31
C ALA A 29 -3.75 -11.54 2.15
N LEU A 30 -2.53 -10.99 1.97
CA LEU A 30 -2.06 -9.80 2.69
C LEU A 30 -2.64 -8.50 2.12
N VAL A 31 -2.93 -8.47 0.81
CA VAL A 31 -3.44 -7.27 0.13
C VAL A 31 -4.77 -6.81 0.74
N GLY A 32 -4.91 -5.50 0.93
CA GLY A 32 -6.08 -4.84 1.48
C GLY A 32 -5.75 -3.76 2.50
N ALA A 33 -6.76 -3.34 3.25
CA ALA A 33 -6.60 -2.46 4.38
C ALA A 33 -6.79 -3.23 5.69
N TRP A 34 -5.97 -2.90 6.68
CA TRP A 34 -5.96 -3.48 8.00
C TRP A 34 -5.97 -2.39 9.06
N ARG A 35 -6.64 -2.64 10.17
CA ARG A 35 -6.76 -1.68 11.27
C ARG A 35 -6.30 -2.29 12.58
N LEU A 36 -5.56 -1.50 13.34
CA LEU A 36 -5.26 -1.76 14.74
C LEU A 36 -5.87 -0.60 15.55
N SER A 37 -6.94 -0.90 16.27
CA SER A 37 -7.68 0.09 17.06
C SER A 37 -7.04 0.29 18.44
N GLY A 38 -7.11 1.53 18.93
CA GLY A 38 -6.60 1.93 20.23
C GLY A 38 -6.81 3.42 20.43
N THR A 39 -6.23 4.01 21.46
CA THR A 39 -6.19 5.48 21.65
C THR A 39 -5.56 6.18 20.46
N VAL A 40 -4.55 5.53 19.87
CA VAL A 40 -3.96 5.86 18.57
C VAL A 40 -4.47 4.84 17.57
N GLU A 41 -5.21 5.30 16.59
CA GLU A 41 -5.63 4.46 15.47
C GLU A 41 -4.49 4.22 14.51
N GLN A 42 -4.44 3.02 13.95
CA GLN A 42 -3.44 2.64 12.99
C GLN A 42 -4.12 1.98 11.80
N VAL A 43 -3.74 2.41 10.61
CA VAL A 43 -4.18 1.80 9.35
C VAL A 43 -2.96 1.37 8.55
N LEU A 44 -2.97 0.13 8.10
CA LEU A 44 -1.99 -0.45 7.20
C LEU A 44 -2.69 -0.73 5.88
N ILE A 45 -2.27 -0.07 4.81
CA ILE A 45 -2.70 -0.35 3.44
C ILE A 45 -1.60 -1.17 2.77
N VAL A 46 -1.96 -2.32 2.21
CA VAL A 46 -1.06 -3.21 1.48
C VAL A 46 -1.60 -3.41 0.07
N THR A 47 -0.79 -3.07 -0.91
CA THR A 47 -1.00 -3.36 -2.34
C THR A 47 -0.06 -4.50 -2.77
N PRO A 48 -0.12 -5.03 -3.98
CA PRO A 48 0.78 -6.13 -4.39
C PRO A 48 2.28 -5.86 -4.21
N ASP A 49 2.71 -4.59 -4.31
CA ASP A 49 4.13 -4.21 -4.36
C ASP A 49 4.53 -3.18 -3.30
N TYR A 50 3.55 -2.63 -2.58
CA TYR A 50 3.77 -1.47 -1.73
C TYR A 50 2.93 -1.54 -0.46
N TRP A 51 3.41 -0.92 0.61
CA TRP A 51 2.70 -0.82 1.87
C TRP A 51 2.81 0.59 2.43
N SER A 52 1.82 1.00 3.22
CA SER A 52 1.87 2.20 4.05
C SER A 52 1.20 1.95 5.39
N HIS A 53 1.83 2.40 6.45
CA HIS A 53 1.34 2.33 7.81
C HIS A 53 1.21 3.74 8.36
N THR A 54 0.02 4.11 8.82
CA THR A 54 -0.28 5.45 9.33
C THR A 54 -0.87 5.37 10.73
N TRP A 55 -0.41 6.26 11.61
CA TRP A 55 -0.89 6.47 12.97
C TRP A 55 -1.55 7.83 13.07
N PHE A 56 -2.75 7.89 13.66
CA PHE A 56 -3.50 9.13 13.86
C PHE A 56 -4.48 9.01 15.04
N GLU A 57 -4.86 10.14 15.63
CA GLU A 57 -5.92 10.24 16.65
C GLU A 57 -7.17 10.83 16.00
N HIS A 58 -8.18 10.00 15.80
CA HIS A 58 -9.42 10.39 15.11
C HIS A 58 -10.13 11.53 15.83
N ASP A 59 -10.34 11.40 17.14
CA ASP A 59 -11.10 12.39 17.94
C ASP A 59 -10.41 13.74 18.04
N LYS A 60 -9.08 13.77 17.94
CA LYS A 60 -8.29 15.00 17.96
C LYS A 60 -7.95 15.53 16.56
N HIS A 61 -8.39 14.81 15.51
CA HIS A 61 -8.02 15.10 14.12
C HIS A 61 -6.49 15.16 13.90
N ALA A 62 -5.71 14.46 14.72
CA ALA A 62 -4.26 14.62 14.76
C ALA A 62 -3.54 13.50 13.98
N PHE A 63 -2.84 13.88 12.92
CA PHE A 63 -1.86 13.03 12.27
C PHE A 63 -0.63 12.88 13.19
N ILE A 64 -0.17 11.62 13.40
CA ILE A 64 0.98 11.34 14.25
C ILE A 64 2.21 10.98 13.41
N ARG A 65 2.10 9.96 12.56
CA ARG A 65 3.21 9.42 11.77
C ARG A 65 2.68 8.60 10.59
N THR A 66 3.50 8.50 9.56
CA THR A 66 3.34 7.46 8.53
C THR A 66 4.71 6.96 8.09
N GLN A 67 4.76 5.68 7.73
CA GLN A 67 5.93 4.99 7.20
C GLN A 67 5.48 4.02 6.09
N GLY A 68 6.34 3.75 5.11
CA GLY A 68 6.01 2.78 4.08
C GLY A 68 7.08 2.62 3.02
N GLY A 69 6.79 1.78 2.04
CA GLY A 69 7.71 1.47 0.97
C GLY A 69 7.33 0.22 0.20
N SER A 70 8.31 -0.38 -0.46
CA SER A 70 8.14 -1.64 -1.19
C SER A 70 8.39 -2.86 -0.29
N TYR A 71 7.86 -4.00 -0.70
CA TYR A 71 8.10 -5.27 -0.02
C TYR A 71 8.11 -6.45 -1.00
N THR A 72 8.66 -7.57 -0.55
CA THR A 72 8.56 -8.87 -1.19
C THR A 72 8.24 -9.93 -0.14
N ILE A 73 7.52 -10.99 -0.53
CA ILE A 73 7.16 -12.11 0.36
C ILE A 73 7.89 -13.38 -0.04
N ALA A 74 8.47 -14.06 0.94
CA ALA A 74 9.03 -15.39 0.81
C ALA A 74 8.54 -16.26 1.99
N GLY A 75 7.64 -17.21 1.68
CA GLY A 75 6.99 -18.02 2.72
C GLY A 75 6.12 -17.18 3.65
N ASP A 76 6.45 -17.17 4.93
CA ASP A 76 5.80 -16.38 5.98
C ASP A 76 6.53 -15.07 6.31
N SER A 77 7.53 -14.69 5.54
CA SER A 77 8.36 -13.52 5.80
C SER A 77 8.22 -12.47 4.72
N ALA A 78 7.92 -11.23 5.12
CA ALA A 78 7.98 -10.05 4.28
C ALA A 78 9.34 -9.35 4.46
N SER A 79 10.10 -9.21 3.36
CA SER A 79 11.25 -8.31 3.31
C SER A 79 10.77 -6.93 2.87
N ILE A 80 10.88 -5.95 3.73
CA ILE A 80 10.41 -4.59 3.50
C ILE A 80 11.59 -3.65 3.24
N ARG A 81 11.40 -2.69 2.33
CA ARG A 81 12.30 -1.56 2.12
C ARG A 81 11.56 -0.27 2.43
N ILE A 82 12.07 0.50 3.38
CA ILE A 82 11.48 1.78 3.77
C ILE A 82 11.80 2.82 2.69
N GLN A 83 10.80 3.44 2.09
CA GLN A 83 10.95 4.51 1.10
C GLN A 83 10.50 5.87 1.64
N PHE A 84 9.77 5.88 2.74
CA PHE A 84 9.44 7.09 3.48
C PHE A 84 9.18 6.81 4.96
N ASP A 85 9.52 7.76 5.80
CA ASP A 85 9.16 7.87 7.20
C ASP A 85 8.97 9.34 7.56
N SER A 86 7.82 9.70 8.09
CA SER A 86 7.49 11.11 8.40
C SER A 86 8.12 11.64 9.69
N LYS A 87 8.70 10.75 10.51
CA LYS A 87 9.35 11.09 11.79
C LYS A 87 10.87 11.00 11.73
N ASP A 88 11.38 10.01 11.00
CA ASP A 88 12.81 9.76 10.93
C ASP A 88 13.26 9.46 9.50
N ARG A 89 13.79 10.47 8.84
CA ARG A 89 14.33 10.33 7.49
C ARG A 89 15.50 9.36 7.36
N THR A 90 16.18 9.03 8.47
CA THR A 90 17.33 8.10 8.47
C THR A 90 16.90 6.64 8.33
N GLU A 91 15.58 6.37 8.47
CA GLU A 91 15.01 5.06 8.19
C GLU A 91 14.87 4.79 6.68
N VAL A 92 14.82 5.84 5.85
CA VAL A 92 14.65 5.69 4.39
C VAL A 92 15.87 4.99 3.79
N GLY A 93 15.59 3.97 2.98
CA GLY A 93 16.60 3.10 2.38
C GLY A 93 16.91 1.85 3.18
N LYS A 94 16.55 1.79 4.47
CA LYS A 94 16.77 0.59 5.30
C LYS A 94 15.87 -0.57 4.88
N HIS A 95 16.36 -1.76 5.15
CA HIS A 95 15.65 -3.01 4.96
C HIS A 95 15.35 -3.65 6.32
N SER A 96 14.20 -4.30 6.42
CA SER A 96 13.79 -5.04 7.60
C SER A 96 13.02 -6.28 7.18
N SER A 97 12.86 -7.24 8.09
CA SER A 97 12.06 -8.44 7.88
C SER A 97 10.97 -8.52 8.92
N VAL A 98 9.77 -8.87 8.50
CA VAL A 98 8.59 -9.02 9.34
C VAL A 98 7.94 -10.37 9.03
N LYS A 99 7.65 -11.19 10.06
CA LYS A 99 6.83 -12.39 9.87
C LYS A 99 5.37 -12.01 9.71
N VAL A 100 4.72 -12.64 8.75
CA VAL A 100 3.34 -12.36 8.34
C VAL A 100 2.51 -13.63 8.43
N ALA A 101 1.40 -13.57 9.13
CA ALA A 101 0.41 -14.66 9.16
C ALA A 101 -0.99 -14.07 8.99
N VAL A 102 -1.71 -14.52 7.96
CA VAL A 102 -3.11 -14.14 7.70
C VAL A 102 -4.00 -15.35 8.00
N SER A 103 -5.04 -15.15 8.79
CA SER A 103 -6.06 -16.16 9.09
C SER A 103 -7.44 -15.49 9.10
N GLY A 104 -8.23 -15.72 8.05
CA GLY A 104 -9.50 -15.02 7.84
C GLY A 104 -9.28 -13.49 7.81
N ASP A 105 -9.98 -12.77 8.67
CA ASP A 105 -9.89 -11.32 8.80
C ASP A 105 -8.84 -10.86 9.84
N SER A 106 -7.92 -11.74 10.24
CA SER A 106 -6.84 -11.41 11.17
C SER A 106 -5.48 -11.47 10.47
N LEU A 107 -4.69 -10.40 10.61
CA LEU A 107 -3.30 -10.32 10.21
C LEU A 107 -2.43 -10.21 11.46
N THR A 108 -1.49 -11.13 11.61
CA THR A 108 -0.45 -11.05 12.63
C THR A 108 0.87 -10.64 11.97
N LEU A 109 1.44 -9.54 12.46
CA LEU A 109 2.79 -9.12 12.14
C LEU A 109 3.69 -9.36 13.36
N THR A 110 4.88 -9.94 13.15
CA THR A 110 5.89 -10.11 14.18
C THR A 110 7.21 -9.56 13.69
N ASP A 111 7.73 -8.56 14.38
CA ASP A 111 9.01 -7.93 14.03
C ASP A 111 10.22 -8.80 14.42
N ALA A 112 11.42 -8.35 14.06
CA ALA A 112 12.68 -9.07 14.36
C ALA A 112 12.96 -9.18 15.89
N GLY A 113 12.38 -8.29 16.69
CA GLY A 113 12.47 -8.34 18.16
C GLY A 113 11.44 -9.27 18.81
N GLY A 114 10.56 -9.91 18.02
CA GLY A 114 9.50 -10.79 18.51
C GLY A 114 8.23 -10.04 18.95
N VAL A 115 8.15 -8.73 18.76
CA VAL A 115 6.94 -7.94 19.08
C VAL A 115 5.85 -8.29 18.07
N ARG A 116 4.70 -8.71 18.60
CA ARG A 116 3.56 -9.18 17.84
C ARG A 116 2.44 -8.15 17.83
N GLN A 117 1.94 -7.83 16.64
CA GLN A 117 0.74 -7.01 16.45
C GLN A 117 -0.34 -7.83 15.73
N VAL A 118 -1.58 -7.68 16.15
CA VAL A 118 -2.73 -8.36 15.53
C VAL A 118 -3.67 -7.31 15.00
N TRP A 119 -3.89 -7.35 13.70
CA TRP A 119 -4.67 -6.40 12.91
C TRP A 119 -5.98 -7.04 12.44
N VAL A 120 -7.02 -6.24 12.30
CA VAL A 120 -8.31 -6.65 11.75
C VAL A 120 -8.45 -6.13 10.33
N ARG A 121 -8.93 -6.97 9.43
CA ARG A 121 -9.19 -6.61 8.02
C ARG A 121 -10.29 -5.57 7.93
N VAL A 122 -10.06 -4.56 7.12
CA VAL A 122 -11.06 -3.54 6.75
C VAL A 122 -11.64 -3.84 5.38
N ASP A 123 -10.77 -4.18 4.42
CA ASP A 123 -11.16 -4.59 3.07
C ASP A 123 -10.11 -5.53 2.45
N ASP A 124 -10.46 -6.15 1.32
CA ASP A 124 -9.64 -7.14 0.62
C ASP A 124 -8.81 -6.56 -0.54
N GLY A 125 -8.70 -5.24 -0.63
CA GLY A 125 -7.89 -4.56 -1.65
C GLY A 125 -8.43 -4.66 -3.07
N LYS A 126 -9.73 -4.96 -3.24
CA LYS A 126 -10.36 -5.04 -4.56
C LYS A 126 -11.06 -3.74 -4.95
N GLY A 127 -10.97 -3.40 -6.21
CA GLY A 127 -11.64 -2.22 -6.79
C GLY A 127 -10.88 -1.63 -7.96
N PRO A 128 -11.50 -0.80 -8.78
CA PRO A 128 -10.87 -0.25 -9.99
C PRO A 128 -9.64 0.60 -9.71
N LEU A 129 -9.61 1.28 -8.53
CA LEU A 129 -8.49 2.11 -8.10
C LEU A 129 -7.53 1.40 -7.16
N ALA A 130 -7.85 0.20 -6.65
CA ALA A 130 -6.97 -0.51 -5.73
C ALA A 130 -5.58 -0.73 -6.34
N GLY A 131 -4.52 -0.45 -5.56
CA GLY A 131 -3.12 -0.53 -5.98
C GLY A 131 -2.35 0.75 -5.69
N THR A 132 -1.11 0.79 -6.16
CA THR A 132 -0.25 1.97 -6.01
C THR A 132 -0.20 2.74 -7.33
N TRP A 133 -0.34 4.05 -7.23
CA TRP A 133 -0.34 4.97 -8.35
C TRP A 133 0.71 6.07 -8.14
N ARG A 134 1.38 6.46 -9.21
CA ARG A 134 2.27 7.61 -9.25
C ARG A 134 1.72 8.68 -10.18
N ILE A 135 1.78 9.94 -9.78
CA ILE A 135 1.47 11.04 -10.69
C ILE A 135 2.47 11.05 -11.84
N THR A 136 1.97 11.06 -13.07
CA THR A 136 2.79 11.00 -14.30
C THR A 136 2.61 12.21 -15.19
N GLY A 137 1.65 13.07 -14.86
CA GLY A 137 1.47 14.33 -15.60
C GLY A 137 0.38 15.21 -15.02
N ARG A 138 0.40 16.45 -15.46
CA ARG A 138 -0.63 17.47 -15.17
C ARG A 138 -1.07 18.14 -16.43
N HIS A 139 -2.35 18.52 -16.47
CA HIS A 139 -2.93 19.34 -17.50
C HIS A 139 -3.18 20.74 -16.93
N THR A 140 -2.59 21.75 -17.54
CA THR A 140 -2.78 23.16 -17.17
C THR A 140 -3.13 23.94 -18.43
N ASN A 141 -4.30 24.59 -18.42
CA ASN A 141 -4.79 25.38 -19.59
C ASN A 141 -4.78 24.57 -20.91
N GLY A 142 -5.19 23.26 -20.82
CA GLY A 142 -5.22 22.36 -21.98
C GLY A 142 -3.85 21.76 -22.37
N THR A 143 -2.76 22.18 -21.76
CA THR A 143 -1.41 21.68 -22.04
C THR A 143 -1.04 20.57 -21.08
N PHE A 144 -0.63 19.42 -21.59
CA PHE A 144 -0.11 18.29 -20.80
C PHE A 144 1.38 18.49 -20.50
N SER A 145 1.74 18.38 -19.22
CA SER A 145 3.13 18.38 -18.75
C SER A 145 3.45 17.02 -18.12
N ALA A 146 4.34 16.27 -18.73
CA ALA A 146 4.77 14.96 -18.22
C ALA A 146 5.63 15.12 -16.96
N MET A 147 5.43 14.18 -16.02
CA MET A 147 6.20 14.07 -14.78
C MET A 147 6.94 12.72 -14.77
N PRO A 148 8.20 12.68 -15.23
CA PRO A 148 8.99 11.44 -15.25
C PRO A 148 9.25 10.91 -13.83
N LEU A 149 9.63 9.64 -13.72
CA LEU A 149 10.03 9.06 -12.44
C LEU A 149 11.33 9.73 -11.97
N ARG A 150 11.29 10.24 -10.76
CA ARG A 150 12.43 10.88 -10.07
C ARG A 150 12.44 10.47 -8.60
N ALA A 151 13.50 10.79 -7.89
CA ALA A 151 13.59 10.61 -6.44
C ALA A 151 12.44 11.31 -5.72
N ARG A 152 12.15 12.57 -6.08
CA ARG A 152 10.95 13.27 -5.62
C ARG A 152 9.72 12.81 -6.39
N ARG A 153 8.73 12.30 -5.67
CA ARG A 153 7.50 11.75 -6.26
C ARG A 153 6.28 11.92 -5.35
N THR A 154 5.13 11.90 -5.98
CA THR A 154 3.85 11.81 -5.29
C THR A 154 3.18 10.48 -5.66
N LEU A 155 2.78 9.73 -4.65
CA LEU A 155 2.09 8.46 -4.79
C LEU A 155 0.68 8.55 -4.19
N LYS A 156 -0.24 7.73 -4.70
CA LYS A 156 -1.49 7.33 -4.05
C LYS A 156 -1.45 5.82 -3.87
N ILE A 157 -1.71 5.37 -2.64
CA ILE A 157 -1.78 3.97 -2.24
C ILE A 157 -3.22 3.72 -1.84
N LEU A 158 -3.92 2.84 -2.58
CA LEU A 158 -5.33 2.58 -2.38
C LEU A 158 -5.57 1.08 -2.15
N SER A 159 -6.38 0.75 -1.13
CA SER A 159 -7.01 -0.56 -0.98
C SER A 159 -8.39 -0.56 -1.66
N GLY A 160 -9.32 -1.38 -1.21
CA GLY A 160 -10.71 -1.35 -1.72
C GLY A 160 -11.48 -0.11 -1.29
N THR A 161 -11.22 0.42 -0.10
CA THR A 161 -11.98 1.51 0.52
C THR A 161 -11.12 2.58 1.20
N TRP A 162 -9.82 2.32 1.41
CA TRP A 162 -8.88 3.25 2.01
C TRP A 162 -7.89 3.80 1.00
N PHE A 163 -7.51 5.06 1.18
CA PHE A 163 -6.48 5.70 0.38
C PHE A 163 -5.50 6.47 1.25
N GLN A 164 -4.31 6.63 0.73
CA GLN A 164 -3.32 7.59 1.23
C GLN A 164 -2.59 8.19 0.03
N TRP A 165 -2.47 9.51 -0.03
CA TRP A 165 -1.49 10.16 -0.89
C TRP A 165 -0.26 10.55 -0.06
N ILE A 166 0.93 10.47 -0.67
CA ILE A 166 2.19 10.88 -0.06
C ILE A 166 3.07 11.59 -1.07
N ALA A 167 3.76 12.64 -0.60
CA ALA A 167 4.78 13.37 -1.34
C ALA A 167 6.13 13.23 -0.63
N ILE A 168 7.10 12.62 -1.30
CA ILE A 168 8.37 12.16 -0.73
C ILE A 168 9.54 12.38 -1.69
N ASN A 169 10.76 12.36 -1.13
CA ASN A 169 12.00 12.19 -1.87
C ASN A 169 12.75 10.97 -1.32
N VAL A 170 12.85 9.90 -2.12
CA VAL A 170 13.42 8.61 -1.67
C VAL A 170 14.95 8.60 -1.59
N GLU A 171 15.64 9.60 -2.14
CA GLU A 171 17.10 9.75 -2.01
C GLU A 171 17.48 10.54 -0.77
N THR A 172 16.79 11.62 -0.48
CA THR A 172 17.10 12.50 0.67
C THR A 172 16.36 12.10 1.94
N GLY A 173 15.33 11.22 1.82
CA GLY A 173 14.43 10.89 2.93
C GLY A 173 13.46 12.02 3.27
N GLU A 174 13.38 13.09 2.46
CA GLU A 174 12.46 14.20 2.70
C GLU A 174 11.00 13.75 2.59
N PHE A 175 10.23 13.99 3.65
CA PHE A 175 8.80 13.84 3.69
C PHE A 175 8.13 15.20 3.54
N SER A 176 7.45 15.42 2.40
CA SER A 176 6.80 16.70 2.11
C SER A 176 5.34 16.76 2.59
N GLY A 177 4.69 15.63 2.84
CA GLY A 177 3.34 15.57 3.40
C GLY A 177 2.52 14.38 2.93
N THR A 178 1.41 14.16 3.64
CA THR A 178 0.42 13.11 3.37
C THR A 178 -0.98 13.54 3.80
N GLY A 179 -1.96 12.90 3.21
CA GLY A 179 -3.34 12.86 3.66
C GLY A 179 -3.99 11.56 3.19
N GLY A 180 -5.04 11.15 3.87
CA GLY A 180 -5.73 9.91 3.57
C GLY A 180 -6.99 9.73 4.40
N GLY A 181 -7.60 8.58 4.24
CA GLY A 181 -8.87 8.23 4.85
C GLY A 181 -9.59 7.19 4.01
N THR A 182 -10.90 7.23 3.98
CA THR A 182 -11.70 6.36 3.13
C THR A 182 -12.03 7.01 1.80
N TYR A 183 -12.38 6.19 0.81
CA TYR A 183 -12.85 6.69 -0.48
C TYR A 183 -13.96 5.84 -1.06
N THR A 184 -14.69 6.43 -2.00
CA THR A 184 -15.60 5.72 -2.89
C THR A 184 -15.27 6.02 -4.35
N PHE A 185 -15.44 5.04 -5.23
CA PHE A 185 -15.33 5.22 -6.67
C PHE A 185 -16.47 4.51 -7.37
N LYS A 186 -17.38 5.29 -7.94
CA LYS A 186 -18.58 4.78 -8.63
C LYS A 186 -18.95 5.71 -9.76
N ASP A 187 -19.28 5.14 -10.93
CA ASP A 187 -19.78 5.86 -12.12
C ASP A 187 -18.86 7.05 -12.53
N GLY A 188 -17.54 6.85 -12.44
CA GLY A 188 -16.55 7.89 -12.76
C GLY A 188 -16.42 9.00 -11.70
N LYS A 189 -17.09 8.86 -10.56
CA LYS A 189 -16.99 9.78 -9.43
C LYS A 189 -16.10 9.18 -8.34
N TYR A 190 -15.01 9.88 -8.01
CA TYR A 190 -14.09 9.56 -6.93
C TYR A 190 -14.26 10.55 -5.79
N VAL A 191 -14.60 10.06 -4.60
CA VAL A 191 -14.80 10.89 -3.41
C VAL A 191 -13.85 10.45 -2.32
N GLU A 192 -12.99 11.34 -1.86
CA GLU A 192 -12.11 11.19 -0.70
C GLU A 192 -12.80 11.71 0.56
N HIS A 193 -12.80 10.91 1.63
CA HIS A 193 -13.20 11.33 2.98
C HIS A 193 -11.94 11.38 3.84
N ILE A 194 -11.52 12.60 4.20
CA ILE A 194 -10.23 12.85 4.84
C ILE A 194 -10.29 12.43 6.32
N GLY A 195 -9.56 11.37 6.68
CA GLY A 195 -9.43 10.87 8.05
C GLY A 195 -8.17 11.38 8.77
N PHE A 196 -7.13 11.74 8.01
CA PHE A 196 -5.91 12.35 8.53
C PHE A 196 -5.24 13.24 7.49
N PHE A 197 -4.51 14.28 7.97
CA PHE A 197 -3.80 15.21 7.09
C PHE A 197 -2.60 15.81 7.82
N SER A 198 -1.37 15.61 7.30
CA SER A 198 -0.13 15.94 8.02
C SER A 198 0.19 17.43 8.13
N ARG A 199 -0.41 18.25 7.27
CA ARG A 199 -0.08 19.69 7.17
C ARG A 199 -1.12 20.60 7.80
N ASP A 200 -2.35 20.12 7.95
CA ASP A 200 -3.49 20.94 8.36
C ASP A 200 -4.63 20.05 8.87
N ASN A 201 -4.71 19.92 10.19
CA ASN A 201 -5.72 19.10 10.85
C ASN A 201 -7.16 19.56 10.58
N SER A 202 -7.37 20.84 10.20
CA SER A 202 -8.71 21.35 9.84
C SER A 202 -9.30 20.71 8.58
N ARG A 203 -8.48 19.95 7.82
CA ARG A 203 -8.96 19.19 6.64
C ARG A 203 -9.62 17.88 7.01
N VAL A 204 -9.40 17.37 8.22
CA VAL A 204 -10.02 16.11 8.68
C VAL A 204 -11.53 16.30 8.79
N GLY A 205 -12.28 15.30 8.29
CA GLY A 205 -13.73 15.34 8.15
C GLY A 205 -14.24 15.93 6.83
N ALA A 206 -13.38 16.62 6.06
CA ALA A 206 -13.77 17.12 4.74
C ALA A 206 -13.92 15.98 3.72
N SER A 207 -14.81 16.20 2.76
CA SER A 207 -14.95 15.35 1.57
C SER A 207 -14.52 16.11 0.33
N LEU A 208 -13.72 15.49 -0.51
CA LEU A 208 -13.26 16.03 -1.77
C LEU A 208 -13.78 15.16 -2.92
N GLU A 209 -14.43 15.80 -3.88
CA GLU A 209 -15.05 15.13 -5.02
C GLU A 209 -14.25 15.40 -6.30
N PHE A 210 -14.03 14.32 -7.05
CA PHE A 210 -13.29 14.36 -8.31
C PHE A 210 -13.99 13.51 -9.37
N SER A 211 -13.86 13.89 -10.63
CA SER A 211 -14.11 12.97 -11.73
C SER A 211 -12.87 12.10 -11.95
N GLY A 212 -13.09 10.80 -12.13
CA GLY A 212 -12.05 9.81 -12.38
C GLY A 212 -12.37 8.96 -13.60
N GLU A 213 -11.38 8.74 -14.45
CA GLU A 213 -11.46 7.85 -15.60
C GLU A 213 -10.27 6.90 -15.55
N VAL A 214 -10.54 5.59 -15.48
CA VAL A 214 -9.51 4.54 -15.44
C VAL A 214 -9.51 3.78 -16.75
N THR A 215 -8.37 3.79 -17.44
CA THR A 215 -8.16 3.07 -18.69
C THR A 215 -6.85 2.29 -18.60
N GLY A 216 -6.95 0.97 -18.43
CA GLY A 216 -5.78 0.10 -18.16
C GLY A 216 -5.02 0.58 -16.94
N ASP A 217 -3.73 0.87 -17.11
CA ASP A 217 -2.84 1.32 -16.04
C ASP A 217 -2.77 2.85 -15.89
N THR A 218 -3.72 3.57 -16.47
CA THR A 218 -3.80 5.04 -16.42
C THR A 218 -5.09 5.47 -15.74
N TRP A 219 -4.97 6.42 -14.81
CA TRP A 219 -6.08 7.08 -14.13
C TRP A 219 -5.99 8.58 -14.32
N ARG A 220 -6.98 9.18 -14.97
CA ARG A 220 -7.15 10.63 -15.05
C ARG A 220 -8.04 11.09 -13.90
N HIS A 221 -7.57 12.08 -13.15
CA HIS A 221 -8.16 12.56 -11.91
C HIS A 221 -8.36 14.07 -12.01
N ARG A 222 -9.61 14.53 -11.98
CA ARG A 222 -9.96 15.93 -12.19
C ARG A 222 -10.89 16.43 -11.08
N GLY A 223 -10.67 17.67 -10.63
CA GLY A 223 -11.48 18.30 -9.58
C GLY A 223 -10.83 19.53 -9.01
N ARG A 224 -10.96 19.71 -7.70
CA ARG A 224 -10.30 20.76 -6.94
C ARG A 224 -9.47 20.18 -5.81
N SER A 225 -8.29 20.76 -5.59
CA SER A 225 -7.43 20.40 -4.44
C SER A 225 -8.11 20.79 -3.12
N SER A 226 -7.57 20.33 -1.99
CA SER A 226 -8.02 20.75 -0.66
C SER A 226 -7.91 22.26 -0.40
N LYS A 227 -7.19 23.01 -1.26
CA LYS A 227 -7.11 24.48 -1.24
C LYS A 227 -8.08 25.15 -2.20
N GLY A 228 -8.85 24.37 -2.99
CA GLY A 228 -9.77 24.87 -4.00
C GLY A 228 -9.16 25.09 -5.39
N ASP A 229 -7.85 24.86 -5.58
CA ASP A 229 -7.20 25.03 -6.87
C ASP A 229 -7.67 23.96 -7.87
N PRO A 230 -7.83 24.31 -9.17
CA PRO A 230 -8.14 23.34 -10.20
C PRO A 230 -7.07 22.23 -10.28
N LEU A 231 -7.53 20.98 -10.45
CA LEU A 231 -6.70 19.81 -10.51
C LEU A 231 -7.09 18.97 -11.73
N ASP A 232 -6.14 18.68 -12.61
CA ASP A 232 -6.29 17.74 -13.73
C ASP A 232 -4.98 16.98 -13.86
N GLU A 233 -4.97 15.77 -13.34
CA GLU A 233 -3.77 14.95 -13.16
C GLU A 233 -3.93 13.61 -13.85
N THR A 234 -2.82 13.12 -14.39
CA THR A 234 -2.69 11.75 -14.88
C THR A 234 -1.82 10.96 -13.93
N TRP A 235 -2.31 9.81 -13.55
CA TRP A 235 -1.65 8.85 -12.66
C TRP A 235 -1.43 7.54 -13.41
N SER A 236 -0.34 6.84 -13.15
CA SER A 236 -0.08 5.52 -13.70
C SER A 236 0.22 4.52 -12.59
N ARG A 237 -0.09 3.24 -12.83
CA ARG A 237 0.25 2.15 -11.91
C ARG A 237 1.74 2.19 -11.59
N PHE A 238 2.08 1.91 -10.34
CA PHE A 238 3.45 1.99 -9.85
C PHE A 238 3.78 0.74 -9.02
N ASN A 239 4.86 0.06 -9.38
CA ASN A 239 5.30 -1.21 -8.78
C ASN A 239 6.43 -1.06 -7.76
N GLY A 240 6.59 0.12 -7.15
CA GLY A 240 7.63 0.35 -6.15
C GLY A 240 9.05 0.60 -6.70
N ALA A 241 9.22 0.69 -8.04
CA ALA A 241 10.53 0.90 -8.65
C ALA A 241 11.26 2.14 -8.11
N THR A 242 12.56 2.02 -7.95
CA THR A 242 13.48 3.17 -7.72
C THR A 242 13.95 3.72 -9.08
N PRO A 243 14.28 5.03 -9.16
CA PRO A 243 14.86 5.61 -10.37
C PRO A 243 16.13 4.93 -10.79
#